data_214b2454240fd69b7ee6acee2f34e99f
#
_entry.id   214b2454240fd69b7ee6acee2f34e99f
#
_cell.length_a   1.000
_cell.length_b   1.000
_cell.length_c   1.000
_cell.angle_alpha   90.00
_cell.angle_beta   90.00
_cell.angle_gamma   90.00
#
_symmetry.space_group_name_H-M   'P 1'
#
loop_
_entity.id
_entity.type
_entity.pdbx_description
1 polymer ?
#
loop_
_entity_poly.entity_id
_entity_poly.type
_entity_poly.pdbx_seq_one_letter_code
_entity_poly.pdbx_strand_id
1 'polypeptide(L)' 'MAVFKYVAISRSGTKITGDIDAENIRIARYLLYKKNMHVLSIKEFYF' A
#
# COMPACT_ATOMS: atom_id res chain seq x y z
N MET A 1 8.78 -0.23 13.21
CA MET A 1 7.90 -0.59 12.10
C MET A 1 6.74 0.39 12.04
N ALA A 2 6.29 0.69 10.86
CA ALA A 2 5.22 1.66 10.67
C ALA A 2 4.06 1.01 9.94
N VAL A 3 2.87 1.52 10.20
CA VAL A 3 1.66 1.08 9.49
C VAL A 3 1.35 2.11 8.42
N PHE A 4 1.11 1.65 7.21
CA PHE A 4 0.78 2.52 6.09
C PHE A 4 -0.62 2.19 5.60
N LYS A 5 -1.42 3.23 5.42
CA LYS A 5 -2.72 3.08 4.76
C LYS A 5 -2.55 3.34 3.28
N TYR A 6 -3.13 2.49 2.47
CA TYR A 6 -2.97 2.63 1.04
C TYR A 6 -4.29 2.53 0.30
N VAL A 7 -4.31 3.14 -0.86
CA VAL A 7 -5.39 3.01 -1.83
C VAL A 7 -4.73 2.55 -3.11
N ALA A 8 -5.18 1.43 -3.64
CA ALA A 8 -4.59 0.85 -4.83
C ALA A 8 -5.68 0.35 -5.76
N ILE A 9 -5.29 0.12 -7.01
CA ILE A 9 -6.18 -0.47 -8.00
C ILE A 9 -5.60 -1.81 -8.41
N SER A 10 -6.44 -2.84 -8.39
CA SER A 10 -6.04 -4.16 -8.83
C SER A 10 -5.95 -4.20 -10.36
N ARG A 11 -5.44 -5.31 -10.90
CA ARG A 11 -5.33 -5.47 -12.35
C ARG A 11 -6.68 -5.41 -13.04
N SER A 12 -7.74 -5.80 -12.34
CA SER A 12 -9.09 -5.77 -12.89
C SER A 12 -9.72 -4.38 -12.83
N GLY A 13 -9.03 -3.42 -12.23
CA GLY A 13 -9.56 -2.06 -12.10
C GLY A 13 -10.34 -1.83 -10.84
N THR A 14 -10.32 -2.78 -9.92
CA THR A 14 -11.06 -2.64 -8.66
C THR A 14 -10.22 -1.85 -7.66
N LYS A 15 -10.85 -0.84 -7.05
CA LYS A 15 -10.20 -0.03 -6.03
C LYS A 15 -10.14 -0.80 -4.72
N ILE A 16 -8.94 -0.89 -4.15
CA ILE A 16 -8.70 -1.62 -2.92
C ILE A 16 -8.06 -0.69 -1.91
N THR A 17 -8.55 -0.74 -0.68
CA THR A 17 -7.94 0.01 0.42
C THR A 17 -7.54 -0.97 1.51
N GLY A 18 -6.50 -0.61 2.27
CA GLY A 18 -6.05 -1.48 3.35
C GLY A 18 -4.88 -0.89 4.09
N ASP A 19 -4.34 -1.68 4.99
CA ASP A 19 -3.19 -1.31 5.81
C ASP A 19 -2.07 -2.30 5.57
N ILE A 20 -0.84 -1.82 5.67
CA ILE A 20 0.33 -2.66 5.49
C ILE A 20 1.41 -2.24 6.47
N ASP A 21 2.06 -3.23 7.10
CA ASP A 21 3.19 -3.02 7.98
C ASP A 21 4.47 -3.05 7.19
N ALA A 22 5.32 -2.05 7.36
CA ALA A 22 6.62 -2.01 6.70
C ALA A 22 7.56 -1.09 7.47
N GLU A 23 8.85 -1.23 7.22
CA GLU A 23 9.84 -0.39 7.89
C GLU A 23 9.81 1.02 7.36
N ASN A 24 9.49 1.19 6.08
CA ASN A 24 9.38 2.51 5.48
C ASN A 24 8.45 2.44 4.28
N ILE A 25 8.15 3.62 3.72
CA ILE A 25 7.20 3.72 2.64
C ILE A 25 7.67 3.01 1.37
N ARG A 26 8.98 2.99 1.15
CA ARG A 26 9.54 2.33 -0.02
C ARG A 26 9.26 0.83 0.01
N ILE A 27 9.44 0.22 1.17
CA ILE A 27 9.19 -1.21 1.33
C ILE A 27 7.69 -1.50 1.21
N ALA A 28 6.86 -0.62 1.79
CA ALA A 28 5.42 -0.78 1.69
C ALA A 28 4.96 -0.79 0.23
N ARG A 29 5.47 0.16 -0.55
CA ARG A 29 5.11 0.24 -1.97
C ARG A 29 5.61 -0.98 -2.74
N TYR A 30 6.79 -1.46 -2.41
CA TYR A 30 7.34 -2.64 -3.04
C TYR A 30 6.47 -3.87 -2.79
N LEU A 31 6.01 -4.05 -1.55
CA LEU A 31 5.16 -5.18 -1.22
C LEU A 31 3.84 -5.13 -1.97
N LEU A 32 3.27 -3.94 -2.13
CA LEU A 32 2.05 -3.77 -2.90
C LEU A 32 2.28 -4.03 -4.37
N TYR A 33 3.41 -3.60 -4.88
CA TYR A 33 3.79 -3.83 -6.27
C TYR A 33 3.88 -5.33 -6.57
N LYS A 34 4.44 -6.10 -5.64
CA LYS A 34 4.55 -7.55 -5.80
C LYS A 34 3.19 -8.24 -5.87
N LYS A 35 2.17 -7.60 -5.32
CA LYS A 35 0.82 -8.14 -5.36
C LYS A 35 0.07 -7.72 -6.63
N ASN A 36 0.78 -7.13 -7.58
CA ASN A 36 0.21 -6.67 -8.84
C ASN A 36 -0.85 -5.59 -8.65
N MET A 37 -0.65 -4.72 -7.67
CA MET A 37 -1.55 -3.62 -7.42
C MET A 37 -0.88 -2.30 -7.79
N HIS A 38 -1.65 -1.41 -8.38
CA HIS A 38 -1.18 -0.08 -8.71
C HIS A 38 -1.53 0.87 -7.58
N VAL A 39 -0.52 1.38 -6.89
CA VAL A 39 -0.73 2.23 -5.72
C VAL A 39 -1.12 3.62 -6.17
N LEU A 40 -2.30 4.07 -5.78
CA LEU A 40 -2.76 5.43 -6.05
C LEU A 40 -2.32 6.38 -4.95
N SER A 41 -2.37 5.91 -3.70
CA SER A 41 -2.03 6.73 -2.56
C SER A 41 -1.52 5.83 -1.45
N ILE A 42 -0.52 6.30 -0.72
CA ILE A 42 -0.01 5.58 0.44
C ILE A 42 0.41 6.61 1.46
N LYS A 43 0.06 6.37 2.71
CA LYS A 43 0.27 7.33 3.77
C LYS A 43 0.66 6.62 5.04
N GLU A 44 1.68 7.12 5.71
CA GLU A 44 2.09 6.59 7.01
C GLU A 44 1.07 6.98 8.07
N PHE A 45 0.73 6.01 8.91
CA PHE A 45 -0.28 6.21 9.95
C PHE A 45 0.39 6.09 11.32
N TYR A 46 0.26 7.12 12.14
CA TYR A 46 0.80 7.14 13.49
C TYR A 46 -0.31 7.02 14.51
N PHE A 47 -0.01 6.33 15.60
CA PHE A 47 -0.92 6.26 16.75
C PHE A 47 -0.49 7.22 17.84
#